data_33a3a716c599e7e4d2a3a3210f7ecbc8
#
_entry.id   33a3a716c599e7e4d2a3a3210f7ecbc8
#
_cell.length_a   1.000
_cell.length_b   1.000
_cell.length_c   1.000
_cell.angle_alpha   90.00
_cell.angle_beta   90.00
_cell.angle_gamma   90.00
#
_symmetry.space_group_name_H-M   'P 1'
#
loop_
_entity.id
_entity.type
_entity.pdbx_description
1 polymer ?
#
loop_
_entity_poly.entity_id
_entity_poly.type
_entity_poly.pdbx_seq_one_letter_code
_entity_poly.pdbx_strand_id
1 'polypeptide(L)'
;MTALFYAYMDSPIGRLLMLSDGEHLTNLDCELEQTTPNPNWIFREDLPLFEKVRCVLMRYFNGEPESFSDIPLAPKGTAFQQAIWTALRQIPYGKTASYGGLAESINNPKAVRAVGGAVGSNPISIIIPCHRVLGKKCEITGFGGGLPAKRFLLKLENIPYIDKGVEYVKPKLLKKYHE
;
A
#
# COMPACT_ATOMS: atom_id res chain seq x y z
N MET A 1 10.00 4.53 -24.13
CA MET A 1 9.01 4.08 -23.12
C MET A 1 9.41 2.71 -22.59
N THR A 2 9.47 2.59 -21.28
CA THR A 2 9.78 1.30 -20.65
C THR A 2 8.57 0.40 -20.70
N ALA A 3 8.73 -0.83 -21.17
CA ALA A 3 7.65 -1.82 -21.15
C ALA A 3 7.31 -2.18 -19.70
N LEU A 4 6.03 -2.40 -19.42
CA LEU A 4 5.57 -2.88 -18.13
C LEU A 4 5.13 -4.34 -18.25
N PHE A 5 5.60 -5.13 -17.31
CA PHE A 5 5.21 -6.53 -17.15
C PHE A 5 4.22 -6.64 -16.01
N TYR A 6 3.31 -7.61 -16.10
CA TYR A 6 2.37 -7.83 -15.02
C TYR A 6 2.15 -9.30 -14.75
N ALA A 7 1.71 -9.58 -13.55
CA ALA A 7 1.24 -10.90 -13.13
C ALA A 7 0.32 -10.74 -11.93
N TYR A 8 -0.31 -11.82 -11.54
CA TYR A 8 -1.24 -11.84 -10.42
C TYR A 8 -0.76 -12.78 -9.33
N MET A 9 -1.27 -12.56 -8.13
CA MET A 9 -1.06 -13.43 -6.99
C MET A 9 -2.36 -13.50 -6.19
N ASP A 10 -2.78 -14.71 -5.83
CA ASP A 10 -3.90 -14.87 -4.89
C ASP A 10 -3.41 -14.60 -3.48
N SER A 11 -4.27 -14.02 -2.66
CA SER A 11 -3.93 -13.68 -1.28
C SER A 11 -5.18 -13.74 -0.39
N PRO A 12 -5.00 -13.72 0.95
CA PRO A 12 -6.13 -13.65 1.87
C PRO A 12 -6.99 -12.40 1.73
N ILE A 13 -6.48 -11.36 1.09
CA ILE A 13 -7.22 -10.12 0.85
C ILE A 13 -7.68 -9.99 -0.60
N GLY A 14 -7.67 -11.09 -1.35
CA GLY A 14 -8.08 -11.12 -2.74
C GLY A 14 -6.90 -11.17 -3.70
N ARG A 15 -7.20 -11.08 -4.99
CA ARG A 15 -6.17 -11.15 -6.01
C ARG A 15 -5.36 -9.86 -6.05
N LEU A 16 -4.05 -9.99 -6.03
CA LEU A 16 -3.11 -8.88 -6.14
C LEU A 16 -2.58 -8.78 -7.56
N LEU A 17 -2.49 -7.56 -8.07
CA LEU A 17 -1.87 -7.25 -9.35
C LEU A 17 -0.47 -6.71 -9.10
N MET A 18 0.53 -7.32 -9.73
CA MET A 18 1.93 -6.87 -9.69
C MET A 18 2.31 -6.26 -11.03
N LEU A 19 2.97 -5.11 -11.01
CA LEU A 19 3.54 -4.47 -12.20
C LEU A 19 5.03 -4.23 -11.98
N SER A 20 5.81 -4.39 -13.05
CA SER A 20 7.25 -4.20 -13.01
C SER A 20 7.77 -3.63 -14.32
N ASP A 21 8.86 -2.85 -14.24
CA ASP A 21 9.62 -2.41 -15.41
C ASP A 21 10.65 -3.45 -15.87
N GLY A 22 10.65 -4.63 -15.23
CA GLY A 22 11.61 -5.71 -15.48
C GLY A 22 12.66 -5.85 -14.40
N GLU A 23 12.99 -4.76 -13.72
CA GLU A 23 14.03 -4.72 -12.67
C GLU A 23 13.48 -4.31 -11.31
N HIS A 24 12.41 -3.51 -11.30
CA HIS A 24 11.81 -2.96 -10.08
C HIS A 24 10.32 -3.21 -10.05
N LEU A 25 9.78 -3.38 -8.86
CA LEU A 25 8.33 -3.40 -8.67
C LEU A 25 7.82 -1.96 -8.72
N THR A 26 6.88 -1.69 -9.63
CA THR A 26 6.32 -0.35 -9.80
C THR A 26 4.94 -0.22 -9.17
N ASN A 27 4.20 -1.32 -9.11
CA ASN A 27 2.84 -1.32 -8.55
C ASN A 27 2.54 -2.66 -7.89
N LEU A 28 1.76 -2.60 -6.82
CA LEU A 28 1.17 -3.77 -6.17
C LEU A 28 -0.19 -3.32 -5.64
N ASP A 29 -1.26 -3.84 -6.25
CA ASP A 29 -2.61 -3.40 -5.95
C ASP A 29 -3.52 -4.58 -5.59
N CYS A 30 -4.40 -4.35 -4.61
CA CYS A 30 -5.52 -5.24 -4.36
C CYS A 30 -6.59 -4.98 -5.42
N GLU A 31 -6.97 -5.99 -6.18
CA GLU A 31 -8.05 -5.86 -7.12
C GLU A 31 -9.40 -6.01 -6.41
N LEU A 32 -10.10 -4.89 -6.22
CA LEU A 32 -11.46 -4.91 -5.67
C LEU A 32 -12.47 -5.42 -6.71
N GLU A 33 -12.18 -5.15 -7.98
CA GLU A 33 -12.97 -5.62 -9.12
C GLU A 33 -12.02 -6.17 -10.17
N GLN A 34 -12.46 -7.20 -10.88
CA GLN A 34 -11.66 -7.72 -11.98
C GLN A 34 -11.70 -6.71 -13.12
N THR A 35 -10.56 -6.09 -13.38
CA THR A 35 -10.40 -5.14 -14.47
C THR A 35 -9.60 -5.79 -15.61
N THR A 36 -9.85 -5.33 -16.83
CA THR A 36 -9.05 -5.75 -17.98
C THR A 36 -7.69 -5.06 -17.89
N PRO A 37 -6.58 -5.81 -17.96
CA PRO A 37 -5.27 -5.18 -17.93
C PRO A 37 -5.05 -4.28 -19.15
N ASN A 38 -4.19 -3.28 -18.99
CA ASN A 38 -3.82 -2.38 -20.08
C ASN A 38 -3.25 -3.22 -21.23
N PRO A 39 -3.75 -3.06 -22.48
CA PRO A 39 -3.27 -3.87 -23.61
C PRO A 39 -1.78 -3.70 -23.91
N ASN A 40 -1.16 -2.62 -23.43
CA ASN A 40 0.27 -2.39 -23.59
C ASN A 40 1.14 -3.10 -22.55
N TRP A 41 0.54 -3.68 -21.51
CA TRP A 41 1.28 -4.45 -20.53
C TRP A 41 1.55 -5.87 -21.05
N ILE A 42 2.67 -6.44 -20.62
CA ILE A 42 3.11 -7.77 -21.04
C ILE A 42 2.93 -8.74 -19.87
N PHE A 43 2.13 -9.77 -20.06
CA PHE A 43 1.94 -10.81 -19.06
C PHE A 43 3.20 -11.66 -18.94
N ARG A 44 3.82 -11.69 -17.74
CA ARG A 44 5.04 -12.43 -17.46
C ARG A 44 4.98 -13.02 -16.06
N GLU A 45 4.26 -14.12 -15.91
CA GLU A 45 4.13 -14.81 -14.62
C GLU A 45 5.47 -15.32 -14.08
N ASP A 46 6.38 -15.66 -14.97
CA ASP A 46 7.68 -16.25 -14.65
C ASP A 46 8.79 -15.22 -14.40
N LEU A 47 8.49 -13.94 -14.39
CA LEU A 47 9.51 -12.92 -14.10
C LEU A 47 10.11 -13.17 -12.72
N PRO A 48 11.47 -13.29 -12.60
CA PRO A 48 12.10 -13.59 -11.31
C PRO A 48 11.70 -12.64 -10.18
N LEU A 49 11.51 -11.36 -10.48
CA LEU A 49 11.07 -10.39 -9.50
C LEU A 49 9.69 -10.76 -8.92
N PHE A 50 8.75 -11.19 -9.77
CA PHE A 50 7.42 -11.58 -9.32
C PHE A 50 7.45 -12.82 -8.42
N GLU A 51 8.33 -13.77 -8.73
CA GLU A 51 8.55 -14.93 -7.87
C GLU A 51 9.03 -14.50 -6.47
N LYS A 52 9.98 -13.58 -6.44
CA LYS A 52 10.52 -13.04 -5.20
C LYS A 52 9.44 -12.32 -4.38
N VAL A 53 8.63 -11.49 -5.04
CA VAL A 53 7.52 -10.78 -4.39
C VAL A 53 6.53 -11.79 -3.81
N ARG A 54 6.16 -12.81 -4.58
CA ARG A 54 5.25 -13.85 -4.09
C ARG A 54 5.79 -14.54 -2.84
N CYS A 55 7.07 -14.89 -2.84
CA CYS A 55 7.69 -15.56 -1.70
C CYS A 55 7.64 -14.72 -0.44
N VAL A 56 8.03 -13.44 -0.52
CA VAL A 56 8.03 -12.58 0.67
C VAL A 56 6.61 -12.25 1.14
N LEU A 57 5.67 -12.09 0.22
CA LEU A 57 4.27 -11.85 0.58
C LEU A 57 3.64 -13.09 1.23
N MET A 58 3.96 -14.29 0.75
CA MET A 58 3.46 -15.52 1.37
C MET A 58 3.96 -15.64 2.81
N ARG A 59 5.22 -15.35 3.07
CA ARG A 59 5.74 -15.33 4.45
C ARG A 59 5.02 -14.29 5.29
N TYR A 60 4.84 -13.09 4.75
CA TYR A 60 4.11 -12.02 5.43
C TYR A 60 2.68 -12.45 5.79
N PHE A 61 1.94 -13.01 4.84
CA PHE A 61 0.57 -13.46 5.09
C PHE A 61 0.49 -14.65 6.05
N ASN A 62 1.58 -15.38 6.21
CA ASN A 62 1.69 -16.44 7.21
C ASN A 62 2.06 -15.91 8.60
N GLY A 63 2.14 -14.60 8.77
CA GLY A 63 2.39 -13.97 10.08
C GLY A 63 3.86 -13.73 10.40
N GLU A 64 4.76 -13.93 9.44
CA GLU A 64 6.18 -13.65 9.66
C GLU A 64 6.46 -12.16 9.47
N PRO A 65 7.14 -11.51 10.43
CA PRO A 65 7.58 -10.12 10.25
C PRO A 65 8.46 -10.01 9.02
N GLU A 66 8.12 -9.07 8.14
CA GLU A 66 8.83 -8.89 6.87
C GLU A 66 9.10 -7.41 6.64
N SER A 67 10.33 -7.06 6.29
CA SER A 67 10.72 -5.68 5.98
C SER A 67 10.60 -5.35 4.50
N PHE A 68 10.54 -6.37 3.63
CA PHE A 68 10.52 -6.23 2.18
C PHE A 68 11.75 -5.50 1.62
N SER A 69 12.83 -5.41 2.38
CA SER A 69 14.04 -4.66 1.99
C SER A 69 14.73 -5.23 0.75
N ASP A 70 14.48 -6.52 0.44
CA ASP A 70 15.10 -7.18 -0.72
C ASP A 70 14.36 -6.94 -2.03
N ILE A 71 13.20 -6.28 -2.00
CA ILE A 71 12.43 -6.00 -3.20
C ILE A 71 12.81 -4.61 -3.71
N PRO A 72 13.38 -4.51 -4.92
CA PRO A 72 13.68 -3.20 -5.50
C PRO A 72 12.38 -2.52 -5.93
N LEU A 73 12.16 -1.29 -5.51
CA LEU A 73 10.94 -0.54 -5.76
C LEU A 73 11.22 0.67 -6.62
N ALA A 74 10.32 0.97 -7.56
CA ALA A 74 10.37 2.17 -8.37
C ALA A 74 8.96 2.79 -8.50
N PRO A 75 8.37 3.26 -7.39
CA PRO A 75 7.07 3.91 -7.45
C PRO A 75 7.18 5.24 -8.19
N LYS A 76 6.20 5.55 -9.04
CA LYS A 76 6.15 6.82 -9.76
C LYS A 76 5.28 7.82 -9.00
N GLY A 77 5.81 9.02 -8.82
CA GLY A 77 5.06 10.08 -8.15
C GLY A 77 5.88 11.35 -8.05
N THR A 78 5.25 12.38 -7.51
CA THR A 78 5.89 13.68 -7.27
C THR A 78 6.95 13.57 -6.18
N ALA A 79 7.79 14.60 -6.06
CA ALA A 79 8.79 14.65 -4.98
C ALA A 79 8.14 14.57 -3.61
N PHE A 80 6.99 15.23 -3.41
CA PHE A 80 6.25 15.16 -2.15
C PHE A 80 5.74 13.75 -1.87
N GLN A 81 5.13 13.10 -2.87
CA GLN A 81 4.66 11.73 -2.74
C GLN A 81 5.80 10.78 -2.41
N GLN A 82 6.94 10.91 -3.11
CA GLN A 82 8.12 10.07 -2.84
C GLN A 82 8.59 10.25 -1.39
N ALA A 83 8.60 11.48 -0.88
CA ALA A 83 9.00 11.74 0.51
C ALA A 83 8.07 11.03 1.49
N ILE A 84 6.77 11.08 1.26
CA ILE A 84 5.78 10.41 2.11
C ILE A 84 5.93 8.89 2.02
N TRP A 85 6.08 8.34 0.82
CA TRP A 85 6.24 6.89 0.65
C TRP A 85 7.53 6.38 1.31
N THR A 86 8.60 7.17 1.24
CA THR A 86 9.84 6.86 1.96
C THR A 86 9.62 6.85 3.48
N ALA A 87 8.88 7.84 3.99
CA ALA A 87 8.53 7.89 5.41
C ALA A 87 7.67 6.70 5.84
N LEU A 88 6.72 6.27 4.99
CA LEU A 88 5.91 5.09 5.25
C LEU A 88 6.77 3.83 5.43
N ARG A 89 7.80 3.69 4.62
CA ARG A 89 8.70 2.53 4.68
C ARG A 89 9.51 2.47 5.97
N GLN A 90 9.59 3.57 6.71
CA GLN A 90 10.26 3.60 8.01
C GLN A 90 9.36 3.11 9.14
N ILE A 91 8.07 2.93 8.92
CA ILE A 91 7.17 2.40 9.94
C ILE A 91 7.41 0.89 10.07
N PRO A 92 7.92 0.42 11.22
CA PRO A 92 8.24 -1.00 11.36
C PRO A 92 6.98 -1.89 11.37
N TYR A 93 7.19 -3.16 11.11
CA TYR A 93 6.16 -4.18 11.27
C TYR A 93 5.56 -4.10 12.68
N GLY A 94 4.24 -4.13 12.75
CA GLY A 94 3.52 -4.08 14.02
C GLY A 94 3.41 -2.71 14.66
N LYS A 95 3.88 -1.66 13.97
CA LYS A 95 3.84 -0.28 14.46
C LYS A 95 2.95 0.57 13.56
N THR A 96 2.59 1.75 14.06
CA THR A 96 1.72 2.67 13.34
C THR A 96 2.29 4.08 13.32
N ALA A 97 1.76 4.89 12.42
CA ALA A 97 1.99 6.33 12.40
C ALA A 97 0.65 7.03 12.19
N SER A 98 0.59 8.30 12.56
CA SER A 98 -0.56 9.16 12.24
C SER A 98 -0.21 10.05 11.04
N TYR A 99 -1.24 10.60 10.40
CA TYR A 99 -1.02 11.54 9.31
C TYR A 99 -0.26 12.79 9.78
N GLY A 100 -0.57 13.27 10.99
CA GLY A 100 0.16 14.39 11.60
C GLY A 100 1.62 14.04 11.88
N GLY A 101 1.89 12.83 12.38
CA GLY A 101 3.25 12.36 12.62
C GLY A 101 4.07 12.28 11.34
N LEU A 102 3.46 11.84 10.24
CA LEU A 102 4.11 11.81 8.94
C LEU A 102 4.42 13.22 8.44
N ALA A 103 3.47 14.16 8.59
CA ALA A 103 3.68 15.55 8.23
C ALA A 103 4.85 16.17 9.00
N GLU A 104 4.95 15.89 10.29
CA GLU A 104 6.07 16.34 11.11
C GLU A 104 7.40 15.73 10.64
N SER A 105 7.40 14.45 10.26
CA SER A 105 8.61 13.74 9.83
C SER A 105 9.23 14.33 8.56
N ILE A 106 8.43 15.00 7.74
CA ILE A 106 8.93 15.69 6.53
C ILE A 106 9.09 17.20 6.75
N ASN A 107 9.10 17.64 8.01
CA ASN A 107 9.25 19.04 8.41
C ASN A 107 8.14 19.95 7.84
N ASN A 108 6.94 19.43 7.70
CA ASN A 108 5.80 20.19 7.18
C ASN A 108 4.52 19.82 7.95
N PRO A 109 4.43 20.21 9.24
CA PRO A 109 3.30 19.79 10.09
C PRO A 109 1.94 20.31 9.64
N LYS A 110 1.92 21.33 8.78
CA LYS A 110 0.67 21.86 8.24
C LYS A 110 0.15 21.10 7.02
N ALA A 111 0.93 20.15 6.49
CA ALA A 111 0.61 19.43 5.26
C ALA A 111 -0.20 18.15 5.50
N VAL A 112 -0.92 18.04 6.62
CA VAL A 112 -1.64 16.80 7.00
C VAL A 112 -2.59 16.32 5.91
N ARG A 113 -3.32 17.26 5.29
CA ARG A 113 -4.27 16.92 4.22
C ARG A 113 -3.57 16.40 2.97
N ALA A 114 -2.47 17.05 2.57
CA ALA A 114 -1.66 16.61 1.44
C ALA A 114 -0.99 15.26 1.72
N VAL A 115 -0.57 15.03 2.97
CA VAL A 115 -0.03 13.75 3.42
C VAL A 115 -1.09 12.65 3.23
N GLY A 116 -2.33 12.91 3.64
CA GLY A 116 -3.42 11.96 3.45
C GLY A 116 -3.62 11.57 1.98
N GLY A 117 -3.54 12.55 1.07
CA GLY A 117 -3.60 12.32 -0.36
C GLY A 117 -2.44 11.45 -0.86
N ALA A 118 -1.22 11.73 -0.40
CA ALA A 118 -0.03 10.97 -0.78
C ALA A 118 -0.09 9.53 -0.27
N VAL A 119 -0.54 9.33 0.98
CA VAL A 119 -0.74 7.99 1.55
C VAL A 119 -1.76 7.22 0.71
N GLY A 120 -2.87 7.87 0.34
CA GLY A 120 -3.93 7.23 -0.46
C GLY A 120 -3.53 6.93 -1.90
N SER A 121 -2.51 7.60 -2.43
CA SER A 121 -2.04 7.38 -3.80
C SER A 121 -0.86 6.41 -3.90
N ASN A 122 -0.49 5.76 -2.80
CA ASN A 122 0.58 4.77 -2.76
C ASN A 122 0.39 3.69 -3.84
N PRO A 123 1.33 3.54 -4.79
CA PRO A 123 1.17 2.56 -5.86
C PRO A 123 1.57 1.14 -5.47
N ILE A 124 2.26 0.95 -4.33
CA ILE A 124 2.77 -0.36 -3.92
C ILE A 124 2.23 -0.69 -2.53
N SER A 125 0.99 -1.14 -2.49
CA SER A 125 0.32 -1.50 -1.23
C SER A 125 1.09 -2.60 -0.48
N ILE A 126 0.95 -2.66 0.83
CA ILE A 126 1.57 -3.64 1.73
C ILE A 126 3.08 -3.39 1.88
N ILE A 127 3.84 -3.41 0.81
CA ILE A 127 5.31 -3.24 0.84
C ILE A 127 5.67 -1.82 1.24
N ILE A 128 4.99 -0.81 0.67
CA ILE A 128 4.99 0.54 1.22
C ILE A 128 3.77 0.58 2.15
N PRO A 129 3.96 0.50 3.48
CA PRO A 129 2.90 0.11 4.38
C PRO A 129 1.90 1.21 4.75
N CYS A 130 1.15 1.69 3.77
CA CYS A 130 0.14 2.71 4.01
C CYS A 130 -0.98 2.21 4.95
N HIS A 131 -1.16 0.90 5.09
CA HIS A 131 -2.11 0.33 6.05
C HIS A 131 -1.73 0.59 7.51
N ARG A 132 -0.47 0.95 7.78
CA ARG A 132 0.01 1.26 9.14
C ARG A 132 -0.27 2.70 9.55
N VAL A 133 -0.94 3.49 8.70
CA VAL A 133 -1.34 4.86 9.03
C VAL A 133 -2.75 4.85 9.57
N LEU A 134 -2.92 5.36 10.78
CA LEU A 134 -4.20 5.46 11.46
C LEU A 134 -4.49 6.93 11.81
N GLY A 135 -5.72 7.22 12.18
CA GLY A 135 -6.09 8.53 12.65
C GLY A 135 -5.42 8.87 13.98
N LYS A 136 -5.56 10.12 14.42
CA LYS A 136 -4.89 10.67 15.60
C LYS A 136 -5.14 9.86 16.87
N LYS A 137 -6.32 9.26 17.00
CA LYS A 137 -6.72 8.43 18.15
C LYS A 137 -6.67 6.94 17.81
N CYS A 138 -5.82 6.54 16.89
CA CYS A 138 -5.68 5.16 16.41
C CYS A 138 -6.95 4.63 15.73
N GLU A 139 -7.83 5.50 15.25
CA GLU A 139 -8.99 5.06 14.50
C GLU A 139 -8.62 4.66 13.07
N ILE A 140 -9.27 3.58 12.58
CA ILE A 140 -9.06 3.11 11.22
C ILE A 140 -9.59 4.16 10.24
N THR A 141 -8.83 4.41 9.18
CA THR A 141 -9.18 5.35 8.11
C THR A 141 -9.17 4.61 6.77
N GLY A 142 -9.52 5.31 5.70
CA GLY A 142 -9.61 4.71 4.38
C GLY A 142 -8.33 4.06 3.88
N PHE A 143 -8.49 3.13 2.94
CA PHE A 143 -7.41 2.36 2.34
C PHE A 143 -7.78 2.04 0.89
N GLY A 144 -6.84 2.21 -0.05
CA GLY A 144 -7.08 1.97 -1.47
C GLY A 144 -7.52 0.55 -1.80
N GLY A 145 -7.04 -0.44 -1.05
CA GLY A 145 -7.45 -1.83 -1.19
C GLY A 145 -8.76 -2.18 -0.49
N GLY A 146 -9.42 -1.20 0.12
CA GLY A 146 -10.66 -1.38 0.87
C GLY A 146 -10.43 -1.62 2.35
N LEU A 147 -11.40 -1.22 3.16
CA LEU A 147 -11.30 -1.35 4.62
C LEU A 147 -11.21 -2.78 5.11
N PRO A 148 -11.91 -3.77 4.51
CA PRO A 148 -11.71 -5.16 4.92
C PRO A 148 -10.26 -5.61 4.79
N ALA A 149 -9.56 -5.22 3.72
CA ALA A 149 -8.15 -5.53 3.54
C ALA A 149 -7.30 -4.85 4.61
N LYS A 150 -7.56 -3.57 4.90
CA LYS A 150 -6.83 -2.84 5.93
C LYS A 150 -7.01 -3.50 7.30
N ARG A 151 -8.23 -3.87 7.66
CA ARG A 151 -8.50 -4.57 8.92
C ARG A 151 -7.74 -5.89 8.99
N PHE A 152 -7.72 -6.64 7.88
CA PHE A 152 -6.98 -7.90 7.83
C PHE A 152 -5.49 -7.68 8.10
N LEU A 153 -4.88 -6.70 7.43
CA LEU A 153 -3.45 -6.42 7.57
C LEU A 153 -3.10 -5.96 8.99
N LEU A 154 -3.93 -5.11 9.58
CA LEU A 154 -3.72 -4.65 10.95
C LEU A 154 -3.79 -5.80 11.95
N LYS A 155 -4.78 -6.69 11.80
CA LYS A 155 -4.91 -7.87 12.65
C LYS A 155 -3.73 -8.83 12.45
N LEU A 156 -3.31 -9.03 11.22
CA LEU A 156 -2.17 -9.89 10.90
C LEU A 156 -0.91 -9.43 11.62
N GLU A 157 -0.70 -8.13 11.69
CA GLU A 157 0.46 -7.55 12.37
C GLU A 157 0.23 -7.32 13.87
N ASN A 158 -0.91 -7.74 14.42
CA ASN A 158 -1.27 -7.55 15.83
C ASN A 158 -1.31 -6.08 16.23
N ILE A 159 -1.77 -5.22 15.33
CA ILE A 159 -1.90 -3.78 15.60
C ILE A 159 -3.31 -3.50 16.10
N PRO A 160 -3.47 -2.96 17.33
CA PRO A 160 -4.78 -2.54 17.80
C PRO A 160 -5.24 -1.27 17.09
N TYR A 161 -6.53 -1.17 16.83
CA TYR A 161 -7.11 0.01 16.20
C TYR A 161 -8.55 0.20 16.70
N ILE A 162 -9.04 1.43 16.54
CA ILE A 162 -10.42 1.77 16.86
C ILE A 162 -11.22 1.81 15.56
N ASP A 163 -12.28 1.02 15.48
CA ASP A 163 -13.16 0.97 14.32
C ASP A 163 -14.47 1.67 14.66
N LYS A 164 -14.71 2.82 14.03
CA LYS A 164 -15.93 3.60 14.22
C LYS A 164 -16.91 3.45 13.06
N GLY A 165 -16.75 2.41 12.25
CA GLY A 165 -17.61 2.17 11.10
C GLY A 165 -17.33 3.15 9.97
N VAL A 166 -16.04 3.30 9.58
CA VAL A 166 -15.65 4.27 8.55
C VAL A 166 -16.30 4.02 7.19
N GLU A 167 -16.85 2.83 6.96
CA GLU A 167 -17.68 2.56 5.77
C GLU A 167 -18.88 3.49 5.66
N TYR A 168 -19.28 4.08 6.77
CA TYR A 168 -20.41 5.02 6.83
C TYR A 168 -19.96 6.48 6.74
N VAL A 169 -18.67 6.71 6.53
CA VAL A 169 -18.14 8.06 6.33
C VAL A 169 -18.70 8.63 5.02
N LYS A 170 -18.91 9.94 5.00
CA LYS A 170 -19.48 10.63 3.84
C LYS A 170 -18.75 10.27 2.55
N PRO A 171 -19.48 10.05 1.43
CA PRO A 171 -18.86 9.62 0.17
C PRO A 171 -17.68 10.47 -0.30
N LYS A 172 -17.70 11.78 -0.07
CA LYS A 172 -16.57 12.63 -0.48
C LYS A 172 -15.26 12.32 0.26
N LEU A 173 -15.34 11.78 1.48
CA LEU A 173 -14.15 11.35 2.22
C LEU A 173 -13.65 10.01 1.71
N LEU A 174 -14.57 9.09 1.42
CA LEU A 174 -14.22 7.80 0.80
C LEU A 174 -13.53 8.02 -0.54
N LYS A 175 -14.10 8.89 -1.38
CA LYS A 175 -13.53 9.22 -2.68
C LYS A 175 -12.09 9.72 -2.56
N LYS A 176 -11.82 10.54 -1.54
CA LYS A 176 -10.48 11.08 -1.29
C LYS A 176 -9.43 9.98 -1.06
N TYR A 177 -9.82 8.86 -0.47
CA TYR A 177 -8.91 7.76 -0.16
C TYR A 177 -8.85 6.69 -1.26
N HIS A 178 -9.73 6.75 -2.25
CA HIS A 178 -9.84 5.75 -3.31
C HIS A 178 -9.37 6.24 -4.69
N GLU A 179 -9.02 7.52 -4.81
CA GLU A 179 -8.51 8.08 -6.06
C GLU A 179 -7.02 7.93 -6.27
#